data_aeeac02c8dde983058d2792842cfbe4b
#
_entry.id   aeeac02c8dde983058d2792842cfbe4b
#
_cell.length_a   1.000
_cell.length_b   1.000
_cell.length_c   1.000
_cell.angle_alpha   90.00
_cell.angle_beta   90.00
_cell.angle_gamma   90.00
#
_symmetry.space_group_name_H-M   'P 1'
#
loop_
_entity.id
_entity.type
_entity.pdbx_description
1 polymer ?
#
loop_
_entity_poly.entity_id
_entity_poly.type
_entity_poly.pdbx_seq_one_letter_code
_entity_poly.pdbx_strand_id
1 'polypeptide(L)'
;LAAGLQRDLFDACQGTDAIVYHPGPSIGYFAARELGIPSILAAPFPMTPTRAYPSLIFYDKTRLGGRANYATHKVFEQIMWMAGKSPIRQFWQQEFGRPPQDFGCPYGRQTTAALPTVVSCSNHVFPRPDDWPEHVHNTGYWFLEDDAGWQAPEDLLAFLDRGAPPVYVGF
;
A
#
# COMPACT_ATOMS: atom_id res chain seq x y z
N LEU A 1 9.93 -10.73 16.17
CA LEU A 1 9.06 -9.58 15.84
C LEU A 1 8.35 -9.73 14.48
N ALA A 2 9.06 -10.02 13.39
CA ALA A 2 8.44 -10.06 12.05
C ALA A 2 7.43 -11.22 11.87
N ALA A 3 7.67 -12.41 12.42
CA ALA A 3 6.75 -13.55 12.35
C ALA A 3 5.50 -13.36 13.22
N GLY A 4 5.63 -12.73 14.39
CA GLY A 4 4.49 -12.38 15.23
C GLY A 4 3.53 -11.42 14.53
N LEU A 5 4.07 -10.36 13.91
CA LEU A 5 3.25 -9.43 13.15
C LEU A 5 2.46 -10.12 12.01
N GLN A 6 3.07 -11.09 11.32
CA GLN A 6 2.36 -11.81 10.25
C GLN A 6 1.20 -12.65 10.81
N ARG A 7 1.39 -13.25 11.99
CA ARG A 7 0.33 -13.98 12.70
C ARG A 7 -0.82 -13.06 13.06
N ASP A 8 -0.53 -11.95 13.75
CA ASP A 8 -1.54 -10.99 14.19
C ASP A 8 -2.37 -10.45 13.00
N LEU A 9 -1.68 -10.15 11.88
CA LEU A 9 -2.35 -9.69 10.66
C LEU A 9 -3.19 -10.79 10.00
N PHE A 10 -2.73 -12.04 10.01
CA PHE A 10 -3.50 -13.16 9.47
C PHE A 10 -4.72 -13.47 10.34
N ASP A 11 -4.55 -13.49 11.66
CA ASP A 11 -5.63 -13.74 12.62
C ASP A 11 -6.72 -12.67 12.50
N ALA A 12 -6.34 -11.40 12.31
CA ALA A 12 -7.28 -10.30 12.06
C ALA A 12 -8.10 -10.46 10.75
N CYS A 13 -7.62 -11.25 9.80
CA CYS A 13 -8.34 -11.53 8.55
C CYS A 13 -9.37 -12.66 8.69
N GLN A 14 -9.31 -13.45 9.76
CA GLN A 14 -10.22 -14.59 9.93
C GLN A 14 -11.66 -14.16 10.20
N GLY A 15 -12.61 -14.83 9.56
CA GLY A 15 -14.03 -14.53 9.73
C GLY A 15 -14.50 -13.25 9.03
N THR A 16 -13.66 -12.65 8.18
CA THR A 16 -14.05 -11.49 7.35
C THR A 16 -14.52 -11.91 5.98
N ASP A 17 -15.38 -11.10 5.36
CA ASP A 17 -15.92 -11.34 4.01
C ASP A 17 -15.00 -10.83 2.90
N ALA A 18 -14.11 -9.90 3.21
CA ALA A 18 -13.14 -9.32 2.27
C ALA A 18 -11.96 -8.71 3.03
N ILE A 19 -10.81 -8.60 2.35
CA ILE A 19 -9.60 -7.98 2.91
C ILE A 19 -9.21 -6.76 2.08
N VAL A 20 -9.16 -5.60 2.74
CA VAL A 20 -8.51 -4.40 2.20
C VAL A 20 -7.12 -4.30 2.80
N TYR A 21 -6.07 -4.33 1.99
CA TYR A 21 -4.71 -4.40 2.50
C TYR A 21 -3.79 -3.33 1.93
N HIS A 22 -2.85 -2.88 2.75
CA HIS A 22 -1.78 -1.96 2.38
C HIS A 22 -0.63 -2.73 1.68
N PRO A 23 0.03 -2.14 0.66
CA PRO A 23 1.10 -2.83 -0.08
C PRO A 23 2.32 -3.22 0.78
N GLY A 24 2.65 -2.46 1.82
CA GLY A 24 3.83 -2.73 2.66
C GLY A 24 3.85 -4.13 3.26
N PRO A 25 2.90 -4.52 4.07
CA PRO A 25 2.88 -5.86 4.67
C PRO A 25 2.42 -6.98 3.75
N SER A 26 2.08 -6.77 2.50
CA SER A 26 1.67 -7.72 1.44
C SER A 26 0.94 -9.01 1.86
N ILE A 27 0.87 -9.32 3.15
CA ILE A 27 0.26 -10.54 3.70
C ILE A 27 -1.22 -10.64 3.34
N GLY A 28 -1.91 -9.50 3.24
CA GLY A 28 -3.33 -9.46 2.91
C GLY A 28 -3.67 -10.14 1.60
N TYR A 29 -2.79 -10.06 0.60
CA TYR A 29 -2.95 -10.81 -0.65
C TYR A 29 -2.96 -12.33 -0.41
N PHE A 30 -2.00 -12.84 0.35
CA PHE A 30 -1.86 -14.27 0.61
C PHE A 30 -2.92 -14.78 1.60
N ALA A 31 -3.28 -13.97 2.59
CA ALA A 31 -4.36 -14.28 3.53
C ALA A 31 -5.70 -14.43 2.81
N ALA A 32 -6.05 -13.51 1.93
CA ALA A 32 -7.27 -13.58 1.13
C ALA A 32 -7.34 -14.87 0.29
N ARG A 33 -6.22 -15.26 -0.33
CA ARG A 33 -6.15 -16.50 -1.10
C ARG A 33 -6.25 -17.75 -0.24
N GLU A 34 -5.64 -17.74 0.96
CA GLU A 34 -5.73 -18.85 1.90
C GLU A 34 -7.15 -19.04 2.42
N LEU A 35 -7.84 -17.93 2.70
CA LEU A 35 -9.20 -17.91 3.23
C LEU A 35 -10.28 -18.02 2.14
N GLY A 36 -9.91 -17.91 0.86
CA GLY A 36 -10.84 -18.00 -0.27
C GLY A 36 -11.79 -16.80 -0.37
N ILE A 37 -11.36 -15.61 0.09
CA ILE A 37 -12.16 -14.38 0.10
C ILE A 37 -11.56 -13.31 -0.81
N PRO A 38 -12.34 -12.32 -1.27
CA PRO A 38 -11.84 -11.25 -2.12
C PRO A 38 -10.86 -10.34 -1.40
N SER A 39 -9.92 -9.75 -2.17
CA SER A 39 -8.98 -8.75 -1.66
C SER A 39 -8.94 -7.50 -2.52
N ILE A 40 -8.70 -6.36 -1.88
CA ILE A 40 -8.52 -5.05 -2.49
C ILE A 40 -7.17 -4.50 -2.04
N LEU A 41 -6.33 -4.12 -2.99
CA LEU A 41 -5.10 -3.40 -2.68
C LEU A 41 -5.41 -1.91 -2.48
N ALA A 42 -5.17 -1.41 -1.27
CA ALA A 42 -5.29 0.01 -0.93
C ALA A 42 -3.90 0.65 -0.92
N ALA A 43 -3.54 1.30 -2.02
CA ALA A 43 -2.23 1.91 -2.20
C ALA A 43 -2.27 3.41 -1.87
N PRO A 44 -1.44 3.91 -0.92
CA PRO A 44 -1.40 5.34 -0.59
C PRO A 44 -0.73 6.20 -1.68
N PHE A 45 -0.09 5.56 -2.65
CA PHE A 45 0.57 6.19 -3.79
C PHE A 45 0.49 5.29 -5.04
N PRO A 46 0.69 5.85 -6.26
CA PRO A 46 0.63 5.08 -7.49
C PRO A 46 1.73 3.99 -7.56
N MET A 47 1.34 2.73 -7.49
CA MET A 47 2.25 1.57 -7.57
C MET A 47 2.09 0.79 -8.86
N THR A 48 0.88 0.76 -9.42
CA THR A 48 0.61 0.01 -10.65
C THR A 48 1.51 0.48 -11.79
N PRO A 49 2.21 -0.43 -12.48
CA PRO A 49 3.11 -0.08 -13.56
C PRO A 49 2.43 0.71 -14.66
N THR A 50 3.10 1.78 -15.10
CA THR A 50 2.65 2.63 -16.21
C THR A 50 3.84 3.07 -17.05
N ARG A 51 3.55 3.47 -18.30
CA ARG A 51 4.50 4.11 -19.19
C ARG A 51 4.48 5.64 -19.10
N ALA A 52 3.49 6.21 -18.42
CA ALA A 52 3.29 7.65 -18.33
C ALA A 52 4.38 8.35 -17.52
N TYR A 53 4.81 7.74 -16.42
CA TYR A 53 5.84 8.29 -15.52
C TYR A 53 6.63 7.17 -14.83
N PRO A 54 7.84 7.45 -14.31
CA PRO A 54 8.61 6.48 -13.53
C PRO A 54 7.98 6.23 -12.16
N SER A 55 8.36 5.12 -11.52
CA SER A 55 7.94 4.83 -10.15
C SER A 55 8.45 5.86 -9.15
N LEU A 56 7.82 5.92 -7.97
CA LEU A 56 8.08 6.92 -6.94
C LEU A 56 9.55 7.09 -6.60
N ILE A 57 10.32 6.01 -6.51
CA ILE A 57 11.75 6.07 -6.16
C ILE A 57 12.65 6.65 -7.27
N PHE A 58 12.11 6.82 -8.48
CA PHE A 58 12.82 7.40 -9.63
C PHE A 58 12.16 8.67 -10.18
N TYR A 59 11.13 9.17 -9.50
CA TYR A 59 10.25 10.21 -10.03
C TYR A 59 10.94 11.53 -10.36
N ASP A 60 11.94 11.92 -9.58
CA ASP A 60 12.66 13.19 -9.73
C ASP A 60 13.88 13.10 -10.65
N LYS A 61 14.26 11.90 -11.10
CA LYS A 61 15.61 11.70 -11.67
C LYS A 61 15.70 11.71 -13.17
N THR A 62 14.62 11.41 -13.92
CA THR A 62 14.73 11.36 -15.39
C THR A 62 13.38 11.20 -16.09
N ARG A 63 13.24 11.86 -17.24
CA ARG A 63 12.21 11.53 -18.25
C ARG A 63 12.73 10.35 -19.09
N LEU A 64 12.53 9.15 -18.64
CA LEU A 64 13.14 7.93 -19.21
C LEU A 64 12.43 7.39 -20.47
N GLY A 65 11.26 7.91 -20.84
CA GLY A 65 10.42 7.32 -21.87
C GLY A 65 9.68 6.05 -21.39
N GLY A 66 8.59 5.72 -22.11
CA GLY A 66 7.57 4.81 -21.61
C GLY A 66 8.05 3.39 -21.20
N ARG A 67 8.98 2.78 -21.95
CA ARG A 67 9.49 1.44 -21.61
C ARG A 67 10.33 1.46 -20.33
N ALA A 68 11.17 2.48 -20.18
CA ALA A 68 12.01 2.62 -19.00
C ALA A 68 11.16 3.02 -17.78
N ASN A 69 10.16 3.91 -17.94
CA ASN A 69 9.20 4.21 -16.88
C ASN A 69 8.56 2.91 -16.35
N TYR A 70 8.01 2.09 -17.24
CA TYR A 70 7.40 0.82 -16.87
C TYR A 70 8.38 -0.12 -16.13
N ALA A 71 9.65 -0.20 -16.58
CA ALA A 71 10.66 -1.01 -15.94
C ALA A 71 10.97 -0.55 -14.50
N THR A 72 10.96 0.78 -14.23
CA THR A 72 11.16 1.32 -12.87
C THR A 72 10.09 0.83 -11.89
N HIS A 73 8.84 0.71 -12.33
CA HIS A 73 7.78 0.15 -11.50
C HIS A 73 8.03 -1.32 -11.20
N LYS A 74 8.49 -2.11 -12.18
CA LYS A 74 8.83 -3.52 -11.94
C LYS A 74 9.98 -3.70 -10.96
N VAL A 75 10.97 -2.83 -11.01
CA VAL A 75 12.05 -2.79 -10.01
C VAL A 75 11.49 -2.44 -8.63
N PHE A 76 10.63 -1.45 -8.53
CA PHE A 76 10.01 -1.04 -7.28
C PHE A 76 9.15 -2.15 -6.67
N GLU A 77 8.32 -2.84 -7.47
CA GLU A 77 7.56 -4.02 -7.03
C GLU A 77 8.48 -5.09 -6.41
N GLN A 78 9.63 -5.35 -7.03
CA GLN A 78 10.58 -6.34 -6.50
C GLN A 78 11.25 -5.88 -5.20
N ILE A 79 11.61 -4.61 -5.09
CA ILE A 79 12.16 -4.05 -3.85
C ILE A 79 11.16 -4.21 -2.69
N MET A 80 9.92 -3.82 -2.90
CA MET A 80 8.86 -3.97 -1.91
C MET A 80 8.63 -5.44 -1.53
N TRP A 81 8.62 -6.33 -2.53
CA TRP A 81 8.47 -7.76 -2.29
C TRP A 81 9.63 -8.37 -1.51
N MET A 82 10.85 -7.97 -1.81
CA MET A 82 12.04 -8.48 -1.10
C MET A 82 12.00 -8.19 0.41
N ALA A 83 11.43 -7.07 0.81
CA ALA A 83 11.27 -6.72 2.23
C ALA A 83 10.26 -7.63 2.96
N GLY A 84 9.19 -8.05 2.28
CA GLY A 84 8.08 -8.82 2.88
C GLY A 84 8.17 -10.34 2.73
N LYS A 85 8.86 -10.85 1.71
CA LYS A 85 8.78 -12.27 1.31
C LYS A 85 9.23 -13.26 2.39
N SER A 86 10.30 -12.94 3.11
CA SER A 86 10.86 -13.87 4.12
C SER A 86 9.95 -14.04 5.33
N PRO A 87 9.45 -12.99 5.97
CA PRO A 87 8.47 -13.11 7.06
C PRO A 87 7.20 -13.87 6.66
N ILE A 88 6.66 -13.59 5.47
CA ILE A 88 5.46 -14.27 4.96
C ILE A 88 5.73 -15.76 4.79
N ARG A 89 6.85 -16.13 4.13
CA ARG A 89 7.22 -17.52 3.95
C ARG A 89 7.40 -18.27 5.28
N GLN A 90 8.09 -17.62 6.24
CA GLN A 90 8.32 -18.21 7.56
C GLN A 90 7.02 -18.46 8.29
N PHE A 91 6.10 -17.49 8.30
CA PHE A 91 4.80 -17.64 8.92
C PHE A 91 4.02 -18.81 8.32
N TRP A 92 3.87 -18.88 6.98
CA TRP A 92 3.16 -20.00 6.33
C TRP A 92 3.81 -21.36 6.57
N GLN A 93 5.14 -21.39 6.60
CA GLN A 93 5.84 -22.64 6.92
C GLN A 93 5.58 -23.11 8.37
N GLN A 94 5.48 -22.18 9.29
CA GLN A 94 5.21 -22.49 10.72
C GLN A 94 3.75 -22.88 10.94
N GLU A 95 2.82 -22.18 10.28
CA GLU A 95 1.39 -22.36 10.51
C GLU A 95 0.79 -23.52 9.70
N PHE A 96 1.20 -23.65 8.43
CA PHE A 96 0.60 -24.57 7.48
C PHE A 96 1.56 -25.65 6.96
N GLY A 97 2.82 -25.65 7.38
CA GLY A 97 3.85 -26.61 6.92
C GLY A 97 4.25 -26.45 5.44
N ARG A 98 3.81 -25.37 4.77
CA ARG A 98 4.03 -25.12 3.34
C ARG A 98 4.18 -23.62 3.08
N PRO A 99 4.74 -23.20 1.93
CA PRO A 99 4.66 -21.78 1.53
C PRO A 99 3.22 -21.42 1.13
N PRO A 100 2.89 -20.11 1.07
CA PRO A 100 1.63 -19.67 0.51
C PRO A 100 1.41 -20.19 -0.90
N GLN A 101 0.15 -20.39 -1.27
CA GLN A 101 -0.22 -20.72 -2.64
C GLN A 101 0.29 -19.61 -3.58
N ASP A 102 0.87 -20.00 -4.72
CA ASP A 102 1.44 -19.07 -5.70
C ASP A 102 2.46 -18.08 -5.09
N PHE A 103 3.32 -18.55 -4.20
CA PHE A 103 4.31 -17.73 -3.53
C PHE A 103 5.23 -16.99 -4.50
N GLY A 104 5.12 -15.68 -4.52
CA GLY A 104 5.88 -14.77 -5.40
C GLY A 104 5.42 -13.34 -5.23
N CYS A 105 5.97 -12.40 -6.01
CA CYS A 105 5.62 -10.99 -5.94
C CYS A 105 4.11 -10.78 -6.17
N PRO A 106 3.36 -10.29 -5.19
CA PRO A 106 1.90 -10.21 -5.27
C PRO A 106 1.41 -9.09 -6.19
N TYR A 107 2.17 -8.00 -6.34
CA TYR A 107 1.72 -6.80 -7.05
C TYR A 107 1.42 -7.04 -8.52
N GLY A 108 2.31 -7.74 -9.23
CA GLY A 108 2.05 -8.12 -10.62
C GLY A 108 0.88 -9.10 -10.76
N ARG A 109 0.67 -9.96 -9.78
CA ARG A 109 -0.45 -10.91 -9.74
C ARG A 109 -1.77 -10.22 -9.43
N GLN A 110 -1.77 -9.22 -8.55
CA GLN A 110 -2.91 -8.35 -8.30
C GLN A 110 -3.44 -7.78 -9.62
N THR A 111 -2.55 -7.23 -10.44
CA THR A 111 -2.89 -6.68 -11.75
C THR A 111 -3.35 -7.75 -12.74
N THR A 112 -2.63 -8.87 -12.84
CA THR A 112 -2.94 -9.94 -13.80
C THR A 112 -4.26 -10.67 -13.48
N ALA A 113 -4.57 -10.81 -12.21
CA ALA A 113 -5.83 -11.42 -11.76
C ALA A 113 -7.02 -10.46 -11.77
N ALA A 114 -6.84 -9.23 -12.26
CA ALA A 114 -7.85 -8.17 -12.29
C ALA A 114 -8.49 -7.88 -10.92
N LEU A 115 -7.69 -8.02 -9.84
CA LEU A 115 -8.16 -7.72 -8.50
C LEU A 115 -8.20 -6.20 -8.29
N PRO A 116 -9.23 -5.67 -7.61
CA PRO A 116 -9.36 -4.23 -7.42
C PRO A 116 -8.15 -3.61 -6.72
N THR A 117 -7.70 -2.47 -7.26
CA THR A 117 -6.69 -1.62 -6.63
C THR A 117 -7.24 -0.21 -6.52
N VAL A 118 -7.22 0.34 -5.31
CA VAL A 118 -7.61 1.72 -5.04
C VAL A 118 -6.37 2.52 -4.65
N VAL A 119 -6.22 3.70 -5.25
CA VAL A 119 -5.07 4.57 -5.04
C VAL A 119 -5.53 5.85 -4.36
N SER A 120 -4.99 6.14 -3.17
CA SER A 120 -5.31 7.33 -2.38
C SER A 120 -4.57 8.56 -2.91
N CYS A 121 -4.78 8.87 -4.18
CA CYS A 121 -4.22 10.06 -4.80
C CYS A 121 -5.28 10.81 -5.60
N SER A 122 -5.20 12.15 -5.55
CA SER A 122 -6.00 13.01 -6.42
C SER A 122 -5.52 12.92 -7.87
N ASN A 123 -6.46 12.90 -8.82
CA ASN A 123 -6.15 12.99 -10.25
C ASN A 123 -5.47 14.31 -10.64
N HIS A 124 -5.55 15.35 -9.79
CA HIS A 124 -4.82 16.61 -10.00
C HIS A 124 -3.32 16.49 -9.66
N VAL A 125 -2.97 15.60 -8.75
CA VAL A 125 -1.57 15.36 -8.34
C VAL A 125 -0.94 14.25 -9.19
N PHE A 126 -1.64 13.12 -9.31
CA PHE A 126 -1.27 12.01 -10.16
C PHE A 126 -2.44 11.67 -11.09
N PRO A 127 -2.50 12.24 -12.30
CA PRO A 127 -3.51 11.88 -13.27
C PRO A 127 -3.47 10.39 -13.55
N ARG A 128 -4.66 9.75 -13.57
CA ARG A 128 -4.75 8.32 -13.89
C ARG A 128 -4.18 8.07 -15.29
N PRO A 129 -3.16 7.21 -15.45
CA PRO A 129 -2.61 6.86 -16.74
C PRO A 129 -3.60 6.08 -17.61
N ASP A 130 -3.58 6.32 -18.92
CA ASP A 130 -4.43 5.62 -19.89
C ASP A 130 -4.10 4.13 -20.00
N ASP A 131 -2.88 3.73 -19.68
CA ASP A 131 -2.42 2.34 -19.73
C ASP A 131 -2.68 1.54 -18.44
N TRP A 132 -3.34 2.14 -17.45
CA TRP A 132 -3.81 1.40 -16.29
C TRP A 132 -5.07 0.60 -16.63
N PRO A 133 -5.14 -0.67 -16.19
CA PRO A 133 -6.35 -1.48 -16.36
C PRO A 133 -7.56 -0.89 -15.60
N GLU A 134 -8.75 -1.29 -16.03
CA GLU A 134 -10.02 -0.73 -15.50
C GLU A 134 -10.20 -0.95 -13.98
N HIS A 135 -9.68 -2.05 -13.44
CA HIS A 135 -9.77 -2.39 -12.00
C HIS A 135 -8.81 -1.59 -11.11
N VAL A 136 -8.07 -0.62 -11.65
CA VAL A 136 -7.22 0.31 -10.89
C VAL A 136 -7.87 1.69 -10.87
N HIS A 137 -8.20 2.17 -9.68
CA HIS A 137 -8.97 3.40 -9.49
C HIS A 137 -8.22 4.42 -8.65
N ASN A 138 -8.13 5.67 -9.12
CA ASN A 138 -7.78 6.78 -8.26
C ASN A 138 -9.05 7.22 -7.52
N THR A 139 -9.02 7.18 -6.19
CA THR A 139 -10.18 7.47 -5.35
C THR A 139 -10.09 8.84 -4.65
N GLY A 140 -9.01 9.57 -4.86
CA GLY A 140 -8.71 10.74 -4.06
C GLY A 140 -8.13 10.37 -2.70
N TYR A 141 -7.78 11.38 -1.91
CA TYR A 141 -7.23 11.17 -0.56
C TYR A 141 -8.30 10.63 0.38
N TRP A 142 -7.90 9.71 1.24
CA TRP A 142 -8.78 9.16 2.26
C TRP A 142 -8.60 9.97 3.55
N PHE A 143 -9.68 10.62 3.98
CA PHE A 143 -9.70 11.38 5.20
C PHE A 143 -10.54 10.63 6.24
N LEU A 144 -10.08 10.63 7.46
CA LEU A 144 -10.89 10.27 8.61
C LEU A 144 -11.49 11.55 9.17
N GLU A 145 -12.79 11.75 8.96
CA GLU A 145 -13.51 12.86 9.57
C GLU A 145 -13.87 12.46 11.01
N ASP A 146 -12.97 12.72 11.92
CA ASP A 146 -13.20 12.50 13.35
C ASP A 146 -12.81 13.74 14.14
N ASP A 147 -13.72 14.69 14.18
CA ASP A 147 -13.58 15.89 15.01
C ASP A 147 -14.34 15.78 16.35
N ALA A 148 -15.10 14.72 16.54
CA ALA A 148 -15.99 14.58 17.69
C ALA A 148 -15.21 14.24 18.97
N GLY A 149 -14.54 15.24 19.56
CA GLY A 149 -14.00 15.13 20.90
C GLY A 149 -12.49 15.37 21.06
N TRP A 150 -11.75 15.66 19.97
CA TRP A 150 -10.37 16.06 20.14
C TRP A 150 -10.27 17.46 20.75
N GLN A 151 -9.57 17.55 21.87
CA GLN A 151 -9.22 18.83 22.51
C GLN A 151 -7.70 18.96 22.53
N ALA A 152 -7.23 20.15 22.15
CA ALA A 152 -5.80 20.42 22.21
C ALA A 152 -5.31 20.33 23.67
N PRO A 153 -4.21 19.61 23.93
CA PRO A 153 -3.61 19.57 25.25
C PRO A 153 -3.25 20.97 25.76
N GLU A 154 -3.35 21.18 27.07
CA GLU A 154 -3.12 22.51 27.71
C GLU A 154 -1.71 23.05 27.43
N ASP A 155 -0.70 22.19 27.39
CA ASP A 155 0.67 22.57 27.06
C ASP A 155 0.83 23.05 25.62
N LEU A 156 0.09 22.46 24.67
CA LEU A 156 0.04 22.92 23.28
C LEU A 156 -0.63 24.30 23.18
N LEU A 157 -1.77 24.48 23.86
CA LEU A 157 -2.44 25.78 23.90
C LEU A 157 -1.54 26.87 24.53
N ALA A 158 -0.92 26.55 25.65
CA ALA A 158 0.03 27.45 26.31
C ALA A 158 1.27 27.73 25.45
N PHE A 159 1.71 26.82 24.61
CA PHE A 159 2.78 27.06 23.64
C PHE A 159 2.33 28.04 22.53
N LEU A 160 1.15 27.82 21.98
CA LEU A 160 0.60 28.67 20.91
C LEU A 160 0.33 30.08 21.36
N ASP A 161 -0.06 30.28 22.62
CA ASP A 161 -0.37 31.60 23.21
C ASP A 161 0.88 32.40 23.62
N ARG A 162 2.07 31.81 23.65
CA ARG A 162 3.30 32.41 24.19
C ARG A 162 4.00 33.40 23.28
N GLY A 163 3.49 33.73 22.09
CA GLY A 163 4.20 34.67 21.23
C GLY A 163 3.65 34.77 19.81
N ALA A 164 4.53 35.08 18.86
CA ALA A 164 4.14 35.10 17.45
C ALA A 164 3.72 33.71 16.99
N PRO A 165 2.78 33.56 16.02
CA PRO A 165 2.34 32.29 15.52
C PRO A 165 3.53 31.42 15.08
N PRO A 166 3.64 30.19 15.59
CA PRO A 166 4.74 29.29 15.21
C PRO A 166 4.61 28.83 13.77
N VAL A 167 5.75 28.52 13.16
CA VAL A 167 5.78 27.84 11.86
C VAL A 167 5.69 26.32 12.12
N TYR A 168 4.62 25.70 11.63
CA TYR A 168 4.50 24.24 11.67
C TYR A 168 5.36 23.60 10.59
N VAL A 169 6.21 22.66 10.99
CA VAL A 169 6.96 21.78 10.09
C VAL A 169 6.61 20.35 10.48
N GLY A 170 5.95 19.64 9.59
CA GLY A 170 5.52 18.25 9.81
C GLY A 170 5.48 17.43 8.53
N PHE A 171 5.46 16.11 8.69
CA PHE A 171 5.41 15.14 7.61
C PHE A 171 4.21 14.21 7.81
#